data_146ec8d6c01aa2dfdc105d0884949735
#
_entry.id   146ec8d6c01aa2dfdc105d0884949735
#
_cell.length_a   1.000
_cell.length_b   1.000
_cell.length_c   1.000
_cell.angle_alpha   90.00
_cell.angle_beta   90.00
_cell.angle_gamma   90.00
#
_symmetry.space_group_name_H-M   'P 1'
#
loop_
_entity.id
_entity.type
_entity.pdbx_description
1 polymer ?
#
loop_
_entity_poly.entity_id
_entity_poly.type
_entity_poly.pdbx_seq_one_letter_code
_entity_poly.pdbx_strand_id
1 'polypeptide(L)'
;MKKFFSFACALFACVAAFATVEVPTTVPDDATLNGYKAEGANVVVAFYTTAPICNDIVFIGSYNGWNSSDPTQLIKFEAVENFSGWYVVSFNDSTASIEGKPVQLKSDGTFSWDYQLGDDAVAVRGTLTIEPGYAGEVNLKGYGTDAPVVFAFGKWKNDNNPCVAAERHNYTVILDAPYCADENGEYFDPAIVGDFNGWNGAEAPAMNLILEGENAGKYTYSFEDEVGHAFKFKASTDTDWTNEIQLLDSTGNWVNANNIVLGADTVIVVDYSAGKYTKCVEEQTAVENVEAKDVRKVIENGRLVIYVGEERYNALGIKE
;
A
#
# COMPACT_ATOMS: atom_id res chain seq x y z
N MET A 1 58.73 18.39 18.88
CA MET A 1 57.62 19.27 18.45
C MET A 1 56.59 18.43 17.69
N LYS A 2 55.51 18.04 18.37
CA LYS A 2 54.41 17.28 17.77
C LYS A 2 53.31 18.29 17.37
N LYS A 3 53.02 18.39 16.06
CA LYS A 3 51.94 19.24 15.53
C LYS A 3 50.64 18.48 15.63
N PHE A 4 49.74 18.95 16.46
CA PHE A 4 48.34 18.52 16.49
C PHE A 4 47.60 19.21 15.35
N PHE A 5 47.09 18.43 14.41
CA PHE A 5 46.08 18.89 13.42
C PHE A 5 44.69 18.69 14.04
N SER A 6 44.06 19.82 14.36
CA SER A 6 42.67 19.83 14.80
C SER A 6 41.79 19.82 13.55
N PHE A 7 41.08 18.72 13.33
CA PHE A 7 40.07 18.62 12.26
C PHE A 7 38.76 19.14 12.85
N ALA A 8 38.38 20.35 12.48
CA ALA A 8 37.05 20.87 12.77
C ALA A 8 36.06 20.26 11.77
N CYS A 9 35.27 19.28 12.24
CA CYS A 9 34.16 18.75 11.49
C CYS A 9 33.00 19.76 11.56
N ALA A 10 32.81 20.54 10.50
CA ALA A 10 31.62 21.38 10.34
C ALA A 10 30.41 20.45 10.03
N LEU A 11 29.57 20.22 11.04
CA LEU A 11 28.28 19.61 10.83
C LEU A 11 27.42 20.62 10.02
N PHE A 12 27.31 20.40 8.73
CA PHE A 12 26.24 21.01 7.94
C PHE A 12 24.95 20.26 8.28
N ALA A 13 24.18 20.84 9.19
CA ALA A 13 22.77 20.47 9.32
C ALA A 13 22.06 20.97 8.05
N CYS A 14 21.88 20.10 7.05
CA CYS A 14 20.90 20.33 6.01
C CYS A 14 19.53 20.34 6.68
N VAL A 15 19.04 21.51 7.06
CA VAL A 15 17.62 21.70 7.30
C VAL A 15 16.99 21.62 5.90
N ALA A 16 16.37 20.48 5.60
CA ALA A 16 15.47 20.39 4.46
C ALA A 16 14.36 21.42 4.72
N ALA A 17 14.39 22.53 3.99
CA ALA A 17 13.28 23.45 3.98
C ALA A 17 12.16 22.73 3.21
N PHE A 18 11.22 22.14 3.94
CA PHE A 18 9.98 21.68 3.32
C PHE A 18 9.32 22.94 2.71
N ALA A 19 8.99 22.88 1.43
CA ALA A 19 8.22 23.92 0.79
C ALA A 19 6.87 23.97 1.51
N THR A 20 6.66 24.98 2.33
CA THR A 20 5.39 25.23 2.99
C THR A 20 4.45 25.87 1.96
N VAL A 21 3.19 25.45 1.95
CA VAL A 21 2.18 26.08 1.10
C VAL A 21 2.10 27.59 1.41
N GLU A 22 2.08 28.43 0.38
CA GLU A 22 1.88 29.86 0.55
C GLU A 22 0.37 30.14 0.73
N VAL A 23 0.00 30.55 1.95
CA VAL A 23 -1.39 30.88 2.26
C VAL A 23 -1.74 32.24 1.62
N PRO A 24 -2.85 32.34 0.86
CA PRO A 24 -3.24 33.61 0.24
C PRO A 24 -3.54 34.66 1.32
N THR A 25 -3.32 35.94 0.96
CA THR A 25 -3.58 37.07 1.86
C THR A 25 -5.07 37.24 2.16
N THR A 26 -5.93 36.77 1.26
CA THR A 26 -7.40 36.83 1.42
C THR A 26 -7.90 35.48 1.93
N VAL A 27 -8.21 35.41 3.21
CA VAL A 27 -8.77 34.24 3.90
C VAL A 27 -10.24 34.51 4.18
N PRO A 28 -11.18 33.58 3.84
CA PRO A 28 -12.58 33.73 4.21
C PRO A 28 -12.72 33.95 5.73
N ASP A 29 -13.52 34.94 6.13
CA ASP A 29 -13.78 35.20 7.55
C ASP A 29 -14.75 34.17 8.16
N ASP A 30 -14.91 34.16 9.48
CA ASP A 30 -15.74 33.20 10.18
C ASP A 30 -17.23 33.35 9.79
N ALA A 31 -17.70 34.56 9.48
CA ALA A 31 -19.08 34.75 9.06
C ALA A 31 -19.34 34.09 7.70
N THR A 32 -18.41 34.26 6.75
CA THR A 32 -18.45 33.60 5.45
C THR A 32 -18.46 32.08 5.59
N LEU A 33 -17.53 31.50 6.38
CA LEU A 33 -17.43 30.06 6.54
C LEU A 33 -18.61 29.47 7.31
N ASN A 34 -19.12 30.17 8.33
CA ASN A 34 -20.33 29.75 9.05
C ASN A 34 -21.59 29.84 8.18
N GLY A 35 -21.59 30.59 7.09
CA GLY A 35 -22.65 30.58 6.08
C GLY A 35 -22.87 29.20 5.44
N TYR A 36 -21.85 28.33 5.44
CA TYR A 36 -21.90 26.94 4.94
C TYR A 36 -22.30 25.93 6.02
N LYS A 37 -22.60 26.38 7.24
CA LYS A 37 -22.94 25.48 8.33
C LYS A 37 -24.31 24.85 8.11
N ALA A 38 -24.33 23.55 7.89
CA ALA A 38 -25.55 22.78 7.75
C ALA A 38 -26.39 22.83 9.07
N GLU A 39 -27.70 22.62 8.96
CA GLU A 39 -28.56 22.54 10.14
C GLU A 39 -28.10 21.42 11.08
N GLY A 40 -27.92 21.74 12.35
CA GLY A 40 -27.44 20.80 13.38
C GLY A 40 -25.93 20.54 13.36
N ALA A 41 -25.17 21.06 12.42
CA ALA A 41 -23.71 20.97 12.43
C ALA A 41 -23.13 21.80 13.58
N ASN A 42 -22.12 21.25 14.26
CA ASN A 42 -21.36 21.97 15.30
C ASN A 42 -19.91 22.21 14.92
N VAL A 43 -19.43 21.62 13.83
CA VAL A 43 -18.07 21.74 13.32
C VAL A 43 -18.09 22.33 11.91
N VAL A 44 -17.17 23.26 11.63
CA VAL A 44 -16.87 23.79 10.30
C VAL A 44 -15.37 23.65 10.06
N VAL A 45 -15.00 23.02 8.97
CA VAL A 45 -13.61 22.84 8.54
C VAL A 45 -13.43 23.46 7.16
N ALA A 46 -12.45 24.31 7.01
CA ALA A 46 -12.13 24.89 5.71
C ALA A 46 -10.63 24.79 5.40
N PHE A 47 -10.30 24.69 4.13
CA PHE A 47 -8.92 24.72 3.70
C PHE A 47 -8.71 25.50 2.41
N TYR A 48 -7.48 25.99 2.25
CA TYR A 48 -6.93 26.44 0.99
C TYR A 48 -5.98 25.39 0.42
N THR A 49 -6.03 25.20 -0.89
CA THR A 49 -5.05 24.34 -1.54
C THR A 49 -4.64 24.83 -2.92
N THR A 50 -3.36 24.56 -3.24
CA THR A 50 -2.80 24.62 -4.59
C THR A 50 -2.60 23.23 -5.19
N ALA A 51 -2.90 22.19 -4.44
CA ALA A 51 -2.87 20.82 -4.95
C ALA A 51 -3.88 20.64 -6.12
N PRO A 52 -3.59 19.78 -7.09
CA PRO A 52 -4.50 19.54 -8.21
C PRO A 52 -5.86 19.03 -7.73
N ILE A 53 -6.94 19.70 -8.15
CA ILE A 53 -8.33 19.31 -7.84
C ILE A 53 -9.06 19.03 -9.15
N CYS A 54 -9.56 17.81 -9.32
CA CYS A 54 -10.33 17.38 -10.50
C CYS A 54 -11.58 16.57 -10.15
N ASN A 55 -11.67 16.09 -8.91
CA ASN A 55 -12.75 15.24 -8.44
C ASN A 55 -13.27 15.76 -7.09
N ASP A 56 -14.35 15.16 -6.61
CA ASP A 56 -14.90 15.47 -5.30
C ASP A 56 -13.86 15.28 -4.19
N ILE A 57 -13.81 16.23 -3.27
CA ILE A 57 -13.03 16.11 -2.05
C ILE A 57 -13.97 15.75 -0.91
N VAL A 58 -13.63 14.74 -0.13
CA VAL A 58 -14.42 14.28 1.00
C VAL A 58 -13.64 14.43 2.30
N PHE A 59 -14.35 14.63 3.40
CA PHE A 59 -13.76 14.56 4.74
C PHE A 59 -13.98 13.18 5.32
N ILE A 60 -12.93 12.59 5.90
CA ILE A 60 -12.98 11.34 6.64
C ILE A 60 -12.32 11.53 8.01
N GLY A 61 -12.86 10.92 9.05
CA GLY A 61 -12.30 11.09 10.37
C GLY A 61 -13.14 10.46 11.48
N SER A 62 -12.95 10.97 12.70
CA SER A 62 -13.61 10.45 13.91
C SER A 62 -15.13 10.44 13.83
N TYR A 63 -15.72 11.42 13.16
CA TYR A 63 -17.18 11.54 13.03
C TYR A 63 -17.84 10.31 12.39
N ASN A 64 -17.12 9.58 11.52
CA ASN A 64 -17.62 8.38 10.85
C ASN A 64 -16.81 7.12 11.19
N GLY A 65 -15.96 7.18 12.22
CA GLY A 65 -15.10 6.06 12.62
C GLY A 65 -14.05 5.69 11.58
N TRP A 66 -13.63 6.63 10.72
CA TRP A 66 -12.66 6.40 9.62
C TRP A 66 -13.13 5.39 8.57
N ASN A 67 -14.44 5.22 8.44
CA ASN A 67 -15.02 4.29 7.47
C ASN A 67 -14.97 4.86 6.05
N SER A 68 -14.12 4.27 5.20
CA SER A 68 -13.93 4.64 3.79
C SER A 68 -14.61 3.67 2.81
N SER A 69 -15.28 2.63 3.29
CA SER A 69 -15.84 1.57 2.45
C SER A 69 -16.99 2.02 1.54
N ASP A 70 -17.66 3.12 1.90
CA ASP A 70 -18.72 3.72 1.07
C ASP A 70 -18.48 5.23 0.93
N PRO A 71 -17.80 5.68 -0.13
CA PRO A 71 -17.50 7.10 -0.34
C PRO A 71 -18.73 7.99 -0.44
N THR A 72 -19.89 7.44 -0.78
CA THR A 72 -21.15 8.22 -0.89
C THR A 72 -21.67 8.68 0.45
N GLN A 73 -21.23 8.06 1.54
CA GLN A 73 -21.58 8.44 2.93
C GLN A 73 -20.56 9.42 3.54
N LEU A 74 -19.46 9.72 2.85
CA LEU A 74 -18.51 10.71 3.29
C LEU A 74 -19.02 12.12 2.99
N ILE A 75 -18.66 13.09 3.85
CA ILE A 75 -19.11 14.46 3.70
C ILE A 75 -18.23 15.15 2.66
N LYS A 76 -18.87 15.71 1.61
CA LYS A 76 -18.15 16.42 0.56
C LYS A 76 -17.84 17.84 0.97
N PHE A 77 -16.66 18.29 0.57
CA PHE A 77 -16.31 19.72 0.62
C PHE A 77 -16.99 20.47 -0.51
N GLU A 78 -17.41 21.69 -0.20
CA GLU A 78 -17.93 22.65 -1.17
C GLU A 78 -16.88 23.75 -1.41
N ALA A 79 -16.80 24.26 -2.64
CA ALA A 79 -15.97 25.42 -2.93
C ALA A 79 -16.56 26.67 -2.26
N VAL A 80 -15.71 27.49 -1.62
CA VAL A 80 -16.15 28.72 -0.99
C VAL A 80 -16.37 29.79 -2.07
N GLU A 81 -17.59 30.30 -2.17
CA GLU A 81 -17.97 31.30 -3.19
C GLU A 81 -17.09 32.56 -3.07
N ASN A 82 -16.59 33.05 -4.20
CA ASN A 82 -15.70 34.21 -4.33
C ASN A 82 -14.27 34.02 -3.72
N PHE A 83 -13.93 32.84 -3.25
CA PHE A 83 -12.60 32.50 -2.70
C PHE A 83 -11.99 31.32 -3.45
N SER A 84 -11.26 31.61 -4.52
CA SER A 84 -10.63 30.58 -5.34
C SER A 84 -9.63 29.72 -4.54
N GLY A 85 -9.69 28.40 -4.70
CA GLY A 85 -8.84 27.43 -3.99
C GLY A 85 -9.24 27.15 -2.55
N TRP A 86 -10.34 27.75 -2.06
CA TRP A 86 -10.90 27.51 -0.75
C TRP A 86 -12.05 26.54 -0.81
N TYR A 87 -12.09 25.63 0.15
CA TYR A 87 -13.11 24.60 0.29
C TYR A 87 -13.58 24.52 1.75
N VAL A 88 -14.84 24.18 1.98
CA VAL A 88 -15.45 24.13 3.29
C VAL A 88 -16.35 22.91 3.43
N VAL A 89 -16.40 22.35 4.62
CA VAL A 89 -17.33 21.29 5.02
C VAL A 89 -17.86 21.58 6.41
N SER A 90 -19.09 21.16 6.67
CA SER A 90 -19.66 21.21 8.02
C SER A 90 -20.33 19.89 8.38
N PHE A 91 -20.23 19.51 9.64
CA PHE A 91 -20.80 18.26 10.16
C PHE A 91 -21.08 18.34 11.67
N ASN A 92 -21.78 17.32 12.18
CA ASN A 92 -21.97 17.17 13.61
C ASN A 92 -21.03 16.11 14.15
N ASP A 93 -20.21 16.49 15.15
CA ASP A 93 -19.41 15.56 15.93
C ASP A 93 -19.83 15.65 17.38
N SER A 94 -20.18 14.51 17.99
CA SER A 94 -20.70 14.44 19.36
C SER A 94 -19.68 14.89 20.41
N THR A 95 -18.41 14.87 20.08
CA THR A 95 -17.30 15.28 20.97
C THR A 95 -16.85 16.72 20.72
N ALA A 96 -17.35 17.36 19.66
CA ALA A 96 -16.84 18.63 19.15
C ALA A 96 -15.31 18.62 18.88
N SER A 97 -14.76 17.45 18.71
CA SER A 97 -13.35 17.20 18.43
C SER A 97 -13.20 16.79 16.97
N ILE A 98 -12.39 17.54 16.24
CA ILE A 98 -12.05 17.17 14.87
C ILE A 98 -10.81 16.32 14.91
N GLU A 99 -10.92 15.06 14.52
CA GLU A 99 -9.80 14.27 14.06
C GLU A 99 -10.17 13.74 12.69
N GLY A 100 -9.42 14.16 11.66
CA GLY A 100 -9.76 13.75 10.30
C GLY A 100 -8.88 14.41 9.26
N LYS A 101 -9.21 14.20 8.01
CA LYS A 101 -8.48 14.78 6.87
C LYS A 101 -9.31 14.83 5.61
N PRO A 102 -9.01 15.75 4.68
CA PRO A 102 -9.54 15.71 3.33
C PRO A 102 -8.88 14.60 2.51
N VAL A 103 -9.66 14.00 1.65
CA VAL A 103 -9.23 13.02 0.63
C VAL A 103 -9.93 13.35 -0.67
N GLN A 104 -9.21 13.43 -1.79
CA GLN A 104 -9.82 13.54 -3.09
C GLN A 104 -10.18 12.16 -3.61
N LEU A 105 -11.39 11.99 -4.14
CA LEU A 105 -11.80 10.72 -4.74
C LEU A 105 -11.08 10.50 -6.08
N LYS A 106 -11.00 9.23 -6.51
CA LYS A 106 -10.57 8.88 -7.87
C LYS A 106 -11.58 9.38 -8.90
N SER A 107 -11.21 9.38 -10.17
CA SER A 107 -12.07 9.80 -11.28
C SER A 107 -13.34 8.94 -11.44
N ASP A 108 -13.31 7.71 -10.96
CA ASP A 108 -14.44 6.79 -10.92
C ASP A 108 -15.33 6.96 -9.66
N GLY A 109 -14.99 7.92 -8.79
CA GLY A 109 -15.69 8.19 -7.53
C GLY A 109 -15.29 7.28 -6.38
N THR A 110 -14.33 6.37 -6.56
CA THR A 110 -13.86 5.50 -5.49
C THR A 110 -12.87 6.21 -4.57
N PHE A 111 -12.73 5.67 -3.36
CA PHE A 111 -11.83 6.21 -2.34
C PHE A 111 -10.41 5.62 -2.48
N SER A 112 -9.38 6.46 -2.26
CA SER A 112 -7.99 6.00 -2.10
C SER A 112 -7.25 6.84 -1.05
N TRP A 113 -6.54 6.17 -0.17
CA TRP A 113 -5.64 6.82 0.78
C TRP A 113 -4.42 7.50 0.12
N ASP A 114 -4.18 7.26 -1.16
CA ASP A 114 -3.09 7.90 -1.90
C ASP A 114 -3.33 9.38 -2.17
N TYR A 115 -4.60 9.79 -2.17
CA TYR A 115 -5.04 11.15 -2.43
C TYR A 115 -5.50 11.88 -1.16
N GLN A 116 -4.99 11.47 -0.01
CA GLN A 116 -5.21 12.15 1.26
C GLN A 116 -4.29 13.36 1.43
N LEU A 117 -4.59 14.18 2.42
CA LEU A 117 -3.82 15.34 2.83
C LEU A 117 -2.31 15.05 2.90
N GLY A 118 -1.50 15.88 2.26
CA GLY A 118 -0.04 15.81 2.28
C GLY A 118 0.58 16.39 3.56
N ASP A 119 1.88 16.13 3.76
CA ASP A 119 2.66 16.48 4.94
C ASP A 119 3.11 17.96 4.99
N ASP A 120 2.76 18.73 3.96
CA ASP A 120 3.02 20.18 3.87
C ASP A 120 1.89 21.04 4.47
N ALA A 121 0.90 20.42 5.07
CA ALA A 121 -0.24 21.12 5.65
C ALA A 121 0.16 22.08 6.78
N VAL A 122 -0.44 23.24 6.82
CA VAL A 122 -0.21 24.28 7.83
C VAL A 122 -1.52 24.80 8.41
N ALA A 123 -1.56 25.02 9.71
CA ALA A 123 -2.70 25.67 10.37
C ALA A 123 -2.74 27.17 10.01
N VAL A 124 -3.91 27.67 9.65
CA VAL A 124 -4.13 29.09 9.31
C VAL A 124 -4.88 29.79 10.44
N ARG A 125 -5.94 29.19 10.94
CA ARG A 125 -6.79 29.75 11.98
C ARG A 125 -7.54 28.68 12.77
N GLY A 126 -7.85 28.98 14.02
CA GLY A 126 -8.52 28.05 14.94
C GLY A 126 -7.54 27.18 15.72
N THR A 127 -8.07 26.38 16.61
CA THR A 127 -7.25 25.45 17.40
C THR A 127 -7.06 24.17 16.62
N LEU A 128 -6.02 24.13 15.81
CA LEU A 128 -5.70 22.97 14.98
C LEU A 128 -4.26 22.53 15.22
N THR A 129 -4.08 21.24 15.47
CA THR A 129 -2.78 20.59 15.47
C THR A 129 -2.70 19.69 14.23
N ILE A 130 -1.59 19.77 13.53
CA ILE A 130 -1.27 18.87 12.41
C ILE A 130 -0.27 17.85 12.94
N GLU A 131 -0.72 16.60 13.07
CA GLU A 131 0.12 15.54 13.60
C GLU A 131 0.68 14.69 12.47
N PRO A 132 2.01 14.51 12.40
CA PRO A 132 2.60 13.60 11.43
C PRO A 132 2.13 12.17 11.73
N GLY A 133 1.67 11.49 10.68
CA GLY A 133 1.32 10.09 10.69
C GLY A 133 2.42 9.20 10.14
N TYR A 134 2.06 7.96 9.82
CA TYR A 134 2.98 7.00 9.22
C TYR A 134 3.22 7.31 7.73
N ALA A 135 4.49 7.23 7.27
CA ALA A 135 4.86 7.31 5.84
C ALA A 135 4.31 8.53 5.09
N GLY A 136 4.52 9.74 5.63
CA GLY A 136 4.11 11.00 4.98
C GLY A 136 2.63 11.31 5.14
N GLU A 137 1.94 10.62 6.04
CA GLU A 137 0.57 10.95 6.43
C GLU A 137 0.54 12.07 7.45
N VAL A 138 -0.54 12.84 7.44
CA VAL A 138 -0.87 13.77 8.51
C VAL A 138 -2.34 13.64 8.88
N ASN A 139 -2.62 13.84 10.15
CA ASN A 139 -3.97 13.95 10.68
C ASN A 139 -4.19 15.35 11.23
N LEU A 140 -5.35 15.90 10.96
CA LEU A 140 -5.79 17.14 11.58
C LEU A 140 -6.46 16.81 12.88
N LYS A 141 -6.01 17.46 13.97
CA LYS A 141 -6.68 17.40 15.27
C LYS A 141 -6.97 18.80 15.74
N GLY A 142 -8.21 19.07 16.09
CA GLY A 142 -8.62 20.38 16.54
C GLY A 142 -9.94 20.32 17.30
N TYR A 143 -10.19 21.37 18.04
CA TYR A 143 -11.44 21.56 18.77
C TYR A 143 -12.12 22.77 18.16
N GLY A 144 -13.34 22.61 17.66
CA GLY A 144 -14.02 23.70 16.95
C GLY A 144 -15.51 23.64 17.12
N THR A 145 -16.04 24.15 18.25
CA THR A 145 -17.47 24.35 18.42
C THR A 145 -17.91 25.76 18.04
N ASP A 146 -17.05 26.76 18.23
CA ASP A 146 -17.44 28.16 18.18
C ASP A 146 -16.81 28.93 16.99
N ALA A 147 -15.74 28.41 16.39
CA ALA A 147 -15.06 29.01 15.27
C ALA A 147 -14.65 27.97 14.23
N PRO A 148 -14.71 28.31 12.93
CA PRO A 148 -14.19 27.46 11.87
C PRO A 148 -12.72 27.13 12.07
N VAL A 149 -12.35 25.88 11.79
CA VAL A 149 -10.96 25.42 11.73
C VAL A 149 -10.47 25.61 10.30
N VAL A 150 -9.34 26.28 10.14
CA VAL A 150 -8.84 26.66 8.82
C VAL A 150 -7.37 26.25 8.68
N PHE A 151 -7.06 25.58 7.60
CA PHE A 151 -5.69 25.16 7.26
C PHE A 151 -5.41 25.33 5.76
N ALA A 152 -4.18 25.09 5.36
CA ALA A 152 -3.78 25.11 3.96
C ALA A 152 -2.80 23.98 3.66
N PHE A 153 -2.79 23.50 2.42
CA PHE A 153 -1.82 22.52 1.93
C PHE A 153 -1.59 22.68 0.43
N GLY A 154 -0.42 22.28 -0.06
CA GLY A 154 -0.04 22.45 -1.47
C GLY A 154 0.03 21.14 -2.26
N LYS A 155 -0.04 19.98 -1.59
CA LYS A 155 0.09 18.69 -2.24
C LYS A 155 -0.75 17.61 -1.56
N TRP A 156 -1.13 16.59 -2.32
CA TRP A 156 -1.62 15.34 -1.78
C TRP A 156 -0.46 14.48 -1.26
N LYS A 157 -0.76 13.44 -0.49
CA LYS A 157 0.23 12.50 0.05
C LYS A 157 1.22 12.04 -1.04
N ASN A 158 2.52 12.07 -0.74
CA ASN A 158 3.61 11.66 -1.63
C ASN A 158 3.64 12.37 -3.00
N ASP A 159 3.12 13.61 -3.08
CA ASP A 159 2.99 14.37 -4.32
C ASP A 159 2.11 13.69 -5.39
N ASN A 160 1.25 12.77 -4.99
CA ASN A 160 0.31 12.10 -5.88
C ASN A 160 -0.62 13.10 -6.56
N ASN A 161 -0.89 12.90 -7.83
CA ASN A 161 -1.77 13.77 -8.60
C ASN A 161 -3.00 13.02 -9.11
N PRO A 162 -4.16 13.14 -8.41
CA PRO A 162 -5.38 12.44 -8.82
C PRO A 162 -5.99 12.91 -10.13
N CYS A 163 -5.46 14.01 -10.69
CA CYS A 163 -5.91 14.57 -11.97
C CYS A 163 -5.17 14.02 -13.18
N VAL A 164 -4.14 13.24 -12.95
CA VAL A 164 -3.45 12.50 -14.00
C VAL A 164 -4.00 11.08 -13.97
N ALA A 165 -4.47 10.59 -15.11
CA ALA A 165 -4.85 9.18 -15.20
C ALA A 165 -3.63 8.33 -14.82
N ALA A 166 -3.79 7.44 -13.86
CA ALA A 166 -2.73 6.53 -13.47
C ALA A 166 -2.29 5.71 -14.69
N GLU A 167 -0.99 5.58 -14.88
CA GLU A 167 -0.43 4.75 -15.94
C GLU A 167 -0.72 3.29 -15.62
N ARG A 168 -1.48 2.63 -16.49
CA ARG A 168 -1.87 1.22 -16.32
C ARG A 168 -1.16 0.35 -17.32
N HIS A 169 -0.70 -0.79 -16.87
CA HIS A 169 -0.05 -1.80 -17.70
C HIS A 169 -0.61 -3.18 -17.45
N ASN A 170 -0.47 -4.04 -18.48
CA ASN A 170 -0.66 -5.48 -18.32
C ASN A 170 0.64 -6.08 -17.81
N TYR A 171 0.67 -6.46 -16.56
CA TYR A 171 1.83 -7.07 -15.91
C TYR A 171 1.81 -8.59 -16.08
N THR A 172 2.98 -9.18 -16.26
CA THR A 172 3.19 -10.62 -16.17
C THR A 172 4.23 -10.89 -15.09
N VAL A 173 3.81 -11.54 -14.02
CA VAL A 173 4.68 -11.95 -12.92
C VAL A 173 5.13 -13.37 -13.14
N ILE A 174 6.44 -13.62 -13.00
CA ILE A 174 7.08 -14.95 -13.02
C ILE A 174 7.70 -15.15 -11.65
N LEU A 175 7.22 -16.13 -10.90
CA LEU A 175 7.63 -16.43 -9.55
C LEU A 175 8.34 -17.77 -9.49
N ASP A 176 9.57 -17.79 -8.99
CA ASP A 176 10.24 -18.99 -8.51
C ASP A 176 9.95 -19.11 -7.01
N ALA A 177 9.13 -20.09 -6.63
CA ALA A 177 8.64 -20.26 -5.26
C ALA A 177 8.92 -21.67 -4.74
N PRO A 178 9.13 -21.84 -3.43
CA PRO A 178 9.28 -23.14 -2.83
C PRO A 178 7.98 -23.95 -2.93
N TYR A 179 8.09 -25.24 -3.02
CA TYR A 179 6.95 -26.12 -2.85
C TYR A 179 6.52 -26.15 -1.39
N CYS A 180 5.22 -26.21 -1.17
CA CYS A 180 4.67 -26.34 0.15
C CYS A 180 3.52 -27.35 0.16
N ALA A 181 3.51 -28.23 1.16
CA ALA A 181 2.38 -29.08 1.44
C ALA A 181 1.71 -28.62 2.74
N ASP A 182 0.41 -28.82 2.84
CA ASP A 182 -0.35 -28.65 4.08
C ASP A 182 -0.09 -29.81 5.07
N GLU A 183 -0.76 -29.79 6.21
CA GLU A 183 -0.65 -30.83 7.26
C GLU A 183 -1.15 -32.22 6.81
N ASN A 184 -1.88 -32.30 5.69
CA ASN A 184 -2.37 -33.54 5.09
C ASN A 184 -1.46 -34.03 3.95
N GLY A 185 -0.39 -33.30 3.64
CA GLY A 185 0.52 -33.58 2.52
C GLY A 185 -0.04 -33.17 1.16
N GLU A 186 -1.11 -32.36 1.12
CA GLU A 186 -1.64 -31.79 -0.11
C GLU A 186 -0.87 -30.55 -0.49
N TYR A 187 -0.43 -30.50 -1.76
CA TYR A 187 0.28 -29.35 -2.30
C TYR A 187 -0.67 -28.23 -2.68
N PHE A 188 -0.18 -27.02 -2.52
CA PHE A 188 -0.87 -25.84 -3.03
C PHE A 188 0.05 -25.01 -3.94
N ASP A 189 -0.56 -24.38 -4.91
CA ASP A 189 0.12 -23.39 -5.75
C ASP A 189 0.21 -22.05 -5.02
N PRO A 190 1.20 -21.19 -5.34
CA PRO A 190 1.20 -19.83 -4.88
C PRO A 190 0.01 -19.07 -5.46
N ALA A 191 -0.54 -18.15 -4.69
CA ALA A 191 -1.51 -17.16 -5.12
C ALA A 191 -0.88 -15.76 -5.04
N ILE A 192 -1.34 -14.87 -5.91
CA ILE A 192 -0.92 -13.47 -5.94
C ILE A 192 -2.07 -12.59 -5.44
N VAL A 193 -1.73 -11.56 -4.66
CA VAL A 193 -2.71 -10.64 -4.09
C VAL A 193 -2.10 -9.25 -4.02
N GLY A 194 -2.90 -8.24 -4.29
CA GLY A 194 -2.42 -6.87 -4.36
C GLY A 194 -3.53 -5.86 -4.60
N ASP A 195 -3.15 -4.65 -4.99
CA ASP A 195 -4.10 -3.58 -5.27
C ASP A 195 -5.08 -3.96 -6.39
N PHE A 196 -4.64 -4.74 -7.39
CA PHE A 196 -5.49 -5.20 -8.51
C PHE A 196 -6.72 -6.00 -8.08
N ASN A 197 -6.72 -6.63 -6.91
CA ASN A 197 -7.86 -7.35 -6.35
C ASN A 197 -8.30 -6.80 -4.98
N GLY A 198 -7.91 -5.56 -4.65
CA GLY A 198 -8.25 -4.88 -3.40
C GLY A 198 -7.69 -5.57 -2.16
N TRP A 199 -6.56 -6.28 -2.27
CA TRP A 199 -5.94 -7.05 -1.19
C TRP A 199 -6.86 -8.14 -0.61
N ASN A 200 -7.83 -8.61 -1.40
CA ASN A 200 -8.76 -9.66 -0.97
C ASN A 200 -8.08 -11.04 -0.99
N GLY A 201 -7.58 -11.46 0.15
CA GLY A 201 -6.88 -12.74 0.30
C GLY A 201 -7.76 -13.96 0.04
N ALA A 202 -9.08 -13.86 0.28
CA ALA A 202 -10.03 -14.96 0.04
C ALA A 202 -10.28 -15.21 -1.46
N GLU A 203 -10.10 -14.18 -2.30
CA GLU A 203 -10.27 -14.24 -3.75
C GLU A 203 -8.93 -14.12 -4.49
N ALA A 204 -7.82 -14.36 -3.80
CA ALA A 204 -6.49 -14.33 -4.40
C ALA A 204 -6.39 -15.40 -5.50
N PRO A 205 -6.10 -15.03 -6.76
CA PRO A 205 -5.98 -16.01 -7.83
C PRO A 205 -4.72 -16.87 -7.66
N ALA A 206 -4.87 -18.19 -7.81
CA ALA A 206 -3.73 -19.09 -7.89
C ALA A 206 -2.91 -18.79 -9.15
N MET A 207 -1.60 -18.84 -9.04
CA MET A 207 -0.68 -18.70 -10.16
C MET A 207 -0.60 -20.01 -10.97
N ASN A 208 -0.34 -19.89 -12.26
CA ASN A 208 -0.23 -21.04 -13.15
C ASN A 208 1.21 -21.55 -13.23
N LEU A 209 1.42 -22.85 -13.11
CA LEU A 209 2.71 -23.48 -13.32
C LEU A 209 3.13 -23.39 -14.80
N ILE A 210 4.33 -22.91 -15.07
CA ILE A 210 4.94 -22.90 -16.41
C ILE A 210 5.52 -24.27 -16.69
N LEU A 211 5.00 -24.94 -17.72
CA LEU A 211 5.36 -26.33 -18.03
C LEU A 211 6.56 -26.45 -18.98
N GLU A 212 6.85 -25.43 -19.79
CA GLU A 212 7.84 -25.49 -20.85
C GLU A 212 8.65 -24.19 -20.96
N GLY A 213 9.82 -24.28 -21.60
CA GLY A 213 10.69 -23.12 -21.87
C GLY A 213 11.65 -22.79 -20.72
N GLU A 214 12.28 -21.63 -20.80
CA GLU A 214 13.32 -21.18 -19.86
C GLU A 214 12.83 -21.04 -18.42
N ASN A 215 11.57 -20.70 -18.25
CA ASN A 215 10.94 -20.54 -16.93
C ASN A 215 10.12 -21.76 -16.50
N ALA A 216 10.32 -22.93 -17.11
CA ALA A 216 9.63 -24.15 -16.71
C ALA A 216 9.89 -24.50 -15.23
N GLY A 217 8.82 -24.85 -14.51
CA GLY A 217 8.84 -25.11 -13.07
C GLY A 217 8.61 -23.88 -12.20
N LYS A 218 8.51 -22.69 -12.78
CA LYS A 218 8.10 -21.46 -12.10
C LYS A 218 6.60 -21.22 -12.29
N TYR A 219 6.08 -20.26 -11.56
CA TYR A 219 4.66 -19.87 -11.64
C TYR A 219 4.50 -18.55 -12.35
N THR A 220 3.36 -18.33 -13.00
CA THR A 220 3.04 -17.08 -13.67
C THR A 220 1.60 -16.65 -13.44
N TYR A 221 1.41 -15.34 -13.41
CA TYR A 221 0.09 -14.72 -13.43
C TYR A 221 0.16 -13.38 -14.15
N SER A 222 -0.88 -13.03 -14.90
CA SER A 222 -0.97 -11.74 -15.58
C SER A 222 -2.22 -10.98 -15.14
N PHE A 223 -2.06 -9.68 -14.92
CA PHE A 223 -3.12 -8.77 -14.49
C PHE A 223 -2.85 -7.36 -15.00
N GLU A 224 -3.91 -6.54 -15.03
CA GLU A 224 -3.79 -5.11 -15.32
C GLU A 224 -3.84 -4.32 -14.02
N ASP A 225 -2.88 -3.42 -13.82
CA ASP A 225 -2.84 -2.55 -12.65
C ASP A 225 -2.09 -1.24 -12.92
N GLU A 226 -2.09 -0.34 -11.94
CA GLU A 226 -1.48 0.97 -12.01
C GLU A 226 -0.01 0.94 -11.54
N VAL A 227 0.84 1.75 -12.17
CA VAL A 227 2.21 1.99 -11.68
C VAL A 227 2.14 2.56 -10.26
N GLY A 228 2.98 2.03 -9.38
CA GLY A 228 3.02 2.41 -7.96
C GLY A 228 2.14 1.54 -7.05
N HIS A 229 1.17 0.79 -7.60
CA HIS A 229 0.46 -0.23 -6.86
C HIS A 229 1.40 -1.38 -6.46
N ALA A 230 0.95 -2.26 -5.57
CA ALA A 230 1.79 -3.31 -5.04
C ALA A 230 1.07 -4.66 -4.98
N PHE A 231 1.86 -5.71 -4.90
CA PHE A 231 1.37 -7.08 -4.72
C PHE A 231 2.33 -7.90 -3.86
N LYS A 232 1.88 -9.06 -3.40
CA LYS A 232 2.68 -10.09 -2.74
C LYS A 232 2.08 -11.48 -2.96
N PHE A 233 2.70 -12.51 -2.37
CA PHE A 233 2.32 -13.90 -2.58
C PHE A 233 1.91 -14.59 -1.28
N LYS A 234 0.98 -15.52 -1.40
CA LYS A 234 0.51 -16.38 -0.33
C LYS A 234 0.16 -17.78 -0.87
N ALA A 235 -0.18 -18.69 0.01
CA ALA A 235 -0.72 -19.98 -0.42
C ALA A 235 -2.12 -19.83 -1.02
N SER A 236 -2.40 -20.51 -2.12
CA SER A 236 -3.71 -20.46 -2.80
C SER A 236 -4.85 -21.04 -1.95
N THR A 237 -4.53 -21.96 -1.04
CA THR A 237 -5.52 -22.59 -0.16
C THR A 237 -5.93 -21.73 1.02
N ASP A 238 -5.19 -20.65 1.30
CA ASP A 238 -5.51 -19.75 2.41
C ASP A 238 -6.61 -18.76 2.01
N THR A 239 -7.58 -18.61 2.89
CA THR A 239 -8.59 -17.55 2.78
C THR A 239 -8.19 -16.27 3.52
N ASP A 240 -7.11 -16.35 4.30
CA ASP A 240 -6.56 -15.24 5.08
C ASP A 240 -5.06 -15.02 4.76
N TRP A 241 -4.35 -14.30 5.61
CA TRP A 241 -2.94 -13.95 5.47
C TRP A 241 -2.00 -14.85 6.31
N THR A 242 -2.43 -16.01 6.72
CA THR A 242 -1.67 -16.84 7.68
C THR A 242 -0.53 -17.62 7.04
N ASN A 243 -0.51 -17.74 5.72
CA ASN A 243 0.49 -18.52 4.98
C ASN A 243 1.10 -17.75 3.81
N GLU A 244 1.84 -16.71 4.12
CA GLU A 244 2.62 -15.92 3.16
C GLU A 244 3.99 -16.55 2.92
N ILE A 245 4.61 -16.27 1.76
CA ILE A 245 5.99 -16.62 1.50
C ILE A 245 6.90 -15.69 2.30
N GLN A 246 7.76 -16.25 3.12
CA GLN A 246 8.77 -15.55 3.90
C GLN A 246 10.18 -15.92 3.42
N LEU A 247 11.03 -14.91 3.34
CA LEU A 247 12.45 -15.07 3.04
C LEU A 247 13.26 -15.07 4.33
N LEU A 248 14.39 -15.78 4.35
CA LEU A 248 15.39 -15.68 5.42
C LEU A 248 16.45 -14.65 5.02
N ASP A 249 16.84 -13.78 5.94
CA ASP A 249 18.01 -12.95 5.76
C ASP A 249 19.31 -13.75 5.92
N SER A 250 20.44 -13.12 5.67
CA SER A 250 21.77 -13.74 5.81
C SER A 250 22.11 -14.19 7.24
N THR A 251 21.31 -13.80 8.22
CA THR A 251 21.46 -14.19 9.64
C THR A 251 20.49 -15.27 10.05
N GLY A 252 19.64 -15.75 9.11
CA GLY A 252 18.63 -16.78 9.35
C GLY A 252 17.35 -16.29 10.01
N ASN A 253 17.13 -14.96 10.09
CA ASN A 253 15.87 -14.39 10.54
C ASN A 253 14.90 -14.24 9.37
N TRP A 254 13.62 -14.37 9.67
CA TRP A 254 12.58 -14.11 8.69
C TRP A 254 12.57 -12.64 8.28
N VAL A 255 12.66 -12.40 6.99
CA VAL A 255 12.33 -11.11 6.38
C VAL A 255 10.93 -11.27 5.81
N ASN A 256 9.96 -10.55 6.37
CA ASN A 256 8.65 -10.46 5.75
C ASN A 256 8.84 -10.06 4.29
N ALA A 257 8.30 -10.84 3.37
CA ALA A 257 8.29 -10.49 1.97
C ALA A 257 7.55 -9.15 1.86
N ASN A 258 8.31 -8.08 1.62
CA ASN A 258 7.73 -6.77 1.42
C ASN A 258 6.84 -6.79 0.18
N ASN A 259 5.85 -5.94 0.15
CA ASN A 259 5.07 -5.72 -1.05
C ASN A 259 6.00 -5.34 -2.21
N ILE A 260 5.80 -5.95 -3.36
CA ILE A 260 6.51 -5.65 -4.60
C ILE A 260 5.74 -4.53 -5.28
N VAL A 261 6.38 -3.38 -5.47
CA VAL A 261 5.77 -2.21 -6.09
C VAL A 261 5.91 -2.29 -7.60
N LEU A 262 4.82 -2.05 -8.32
CA LEU A 262 4.75 -2.04 -9.78
C LEU A 262 5.44 -0.79 -10.34
N GLY A 263 6.34 -1.01 -11.28
CA GLY A 263 7.03 0.02 -12.04
C GLY A 263 6.61 0.03 -13.52
N ALA A 264 7.44 0.62 -14.36
CA ALA A 264 7.24 0.63 -15.81
C ALA A 264 7.52 -0.75 -16.47
N ASP A 265 8.27 -1.62 -15.81
CA ASP A 265 8.58 -2.96 -16.34
C ASP A 265 7.35 -3.87 -16.23
N THR A 266 6.87 -4.35 -17.37
CA THR A 266 5.65 -5.17 -17.47
C THR A 266 5.88 -6.66 -17.24
N VAL A 267 7.13 -7.12 -17.23
CA VAL A 267 7.51 -8.49 -16.87
C VAL A 267 8.35 -8.45 -15.61
N ILE A 268 7.82 -9.03 -14.54
CA ILE A 268 8.42 -9.00 -13.21
C ILE A 268 8.85 -10.42 -12.84
N VAL A 269 10.14 -10.64 -12.71
CA VAL A 269 10.70 -11.94 -12.30
C VAL A 269 11.07 -11.88 -10.82
N VAL A 270 10.52 -12.77 -10.02
CA VAL A 270 10.71 -12.83 -8.57
C VAL A 270 11.29 -14.19 -8.21
N ASP A 271 12.45 -14.19 -7.57
CA ASP A 271 13.11 -15.39 -7.06
C ASP A 271 12.90 -15.50 -5.54
N TYR A 272 11.98 -16.35 -5.15
CA TYR A 272 11.72 -16.74 -3.77
C TYR A 272 12.03 -18.22 -3.52
N SER A 273 12.81 -18.85 -4.40
CA SER A 273 13.17 -20.27 -4.29
C SER A 273 13.81 -20.65 -2.94
N ALA A 274 14.51 -19.70 -2.30
CA ALA A 274 15.08 -19.85 -0.96
C ALA A 274 14.09 -19.51 0.18
N GLY A 275 12.84 -19.13 -0.16
CA GLY A 275 11.80 -18.82 0.81
C GLY A 275 11.10 -20.06 1.35
N LYS A 276 10.19 -19.83 2.28
CA LYS A 276 9.20 -20.83 2.69
C LYS A 276 7.88 -20.19 3.06
N TYR A 277 6.81 -20.94 2.95
CA TYR A 277 5.53 -20.50 3.47
C TYR A 277 5.48 -20.68 4.98
N THR A 278 4.83 -19.76 5.68
CA THR A 278 4.83 -19.67 7.15
C THR A 278 4.38 -20.96 7.84
N LYS A 279 3.42 -21.66 7.25
CA LYS A 279 2.84 -22.89 7.79
C LYS A 279 3.18 -24.14 7.00
N CYS A 280 4.18 -24.10 6.11
CA CYS A 280 4.66 -25.32 5.48
C CYS A 280 5.05 -26.33 6.54
N VAL A 281 4.50 -27.52 6.44
CA VAL A 281 5.03 -28.66 7.18
C VAL A 281 6.33 -29.04 6.50
N GLU A 282 7.45 -28.81 7.18
CA GLU A 282 8.74 -29.33 6.73
C GLU A 282 8.66 -30.87 6.88
N GLU A 283 8.40 -31.58 5.77
CA GLU A 283 8.80 -32.98 5.77
C GLU A 283 10.31 -33.00 6.01
N GLN A 284 10.72 -33.64 7.10
CA GLN A 284 12.11 -34.01 7.29
C GLN A 284 12.49 -34.96 6.16
N THR A 285 12.85 -34.41 5.02
CA THR A 285 13.57 -35.17 4.01
C THR A 285 14.96 -35.42 4.56
N ALA A 286 15.10 -36.44 5.37
CA ALA A 286 16.37 -37.11 5.56
C ALA A 286 16.77 -37.72 4.21
N VAL A 287 17.17 -36.89 3.27
CA VAL A 287 17.94 -37.32 2.12
C VAL A 287 19.38 -37.44 2.63
N GLU A 288 19.71 -38.55 3.25
CA GLU A 288 21.11 -38.97 3.37
C GLU A 288 21.73 -38.92 1.97
N ASN A 289 22.83 -38.15 1.84
CA ASN A 289 23.69 -37.99 0.70
C ASN A 289 23.52 -39.05 -0.41
N VAL A 290 22.62 -38.77 -1.35
CA VAL A 290 22.60 -39.48 -2.63
C VAL A 290 23.68 -38.85 -3.49
N GLU A 291 24.79 -39.57 -3.69
CA GLU A 291 25.75 -39.22 -4.73
C GLU A 291 24.98 -38.97 -6.03
N ALA A 292 25.26 -37.85 -6.67
CA ALA A 292 24.55 -37.34 -7.86
C ALA A 292 24.56 -38.40 -8.99
N LYS A 293 23.56 -39.27 -9.02
CA LYS A 293 23.28 -40.18 -10.10
C LYS A 293 22.07 -39.67 -10.84
N ASP A 294 22.28 -39.25 -12.09
CA ASP A 294 21.24 -38.96 -13.10
C ASP A 294 19.86 -38.58 -12.53
N VAL A 295 19.77 -37.38 -11.95
CA VAL A 295 18.47 -36.83 -11.52
C VAL A 295 17.80 -36.14 -12.70
N ARG A 296 16.63 -36.62 -13.08
CA ARG A 296 15.85 -36.06 -14.17
C ARG A 296 14.47 -35.66 -13.68
N LYS A 297 14.10 -34.40 -13.84
CA LYS A 297 12.76 -33.88 -13.54
C LYS A 297 11.91 -33.88 -14.81
N VAL A 298 10.74 -34.48 -14.75
CA VAL A 298 9.81 -34.60 -15.90
C VAL A 298 8.39 -34.30 -15.42
N ILE A 299 7.61 -33.64 -16.25
CA ILE A 299 6.20 -33.45 -15.99
C ILE A 299 5.40 -34.56 -16.69
N GLU A 300 4.72 -35.39 -15.93
CA GLU A 300 3.87 -36.45 -16.42
C GLU A 300 2.43 -36.22 -15.93
N ASN A 301 1.49 -36.09 -16.88
CA ASN A 301 0.07 -35.84 -16.58
C ASN A 301 -0.17 -34.61 -15.69
N GLY A 302 0.65 -33.56 -15.89
CA GLY A 302 0.53 -32.30 -15.11
C GLY A 302 1.14 -32.37 -13.69
N ARG A 303 1.88 -33.45 -13.36
CA ARG A 303 2.58 -33.60 -12.07
C ARG A 303 4.08 -33.66 -12.29
N LEU A 304 4.81 -32.98 -11.40
CA LEU A 304 6.27 -33.10 -11.39
C LEU A 304 6.66 -34.49 -10.87
N VAL A 305 7.44 -35.19 -11.67
CA VAL A 305 8.03 -36.49 -11.34
C VAL A 305 9.55 -36.36 -11.37
N ILE A 306 10.20 -36.89 -10.35
CA ILE A 306 11.67 -36.88 -10.25
C ILE A 306 12.14 -38.31 -10.46
N TYR A 307 13.01 -38.54 -11.43
CA TYR A 307 13.72 -39.81 -11.61
C TYR A 307 15.11 -39.72 -11.03
N VAL A 308 15.47 -40.69 -10.24
CA VAL A 308 16.83 -40.87 -9.73
C VAL A 308 17.32 -42.23 -10.23
N GLY A 309 18.08 -42.17 -11.34
CA GLY A 309 18.37 -43.39 -12.10
C GLY A 309 17.09 -43.98 -12.74
N GLU A 310 16.75 -45.23 -12.43
CA GLU A 310 15.52 -45.90 -12.87
C GLU A 310 14.36 -45.75 -11.89
N GLU A 311 14.57 -45.17 -10.74
CA GLU A 311 13.56 -45.02 -9.68
C GLU A 311 12.77 -43.72 -9.89
N ARG A 312 11.46 -43.84 -9.68
CA ARG A 312 10.47 -42.74 -9.87
C ARG A 312 10.02 -42.24 -8.50
N TYR A 313 10.04 -40.92 -8.35
CA TYR A 313 9.63 -40.22 -7.14
C TYR A 313 8.62 -39.12 -7.51
N ASN A 314 7.67 -38.88 -6.65
CA ASN A 314 6.82 -37.71 -6.78
C ASN A 314 7.59 -36.42 -6.43
N ALA A 315 6.94 -35.26 -6.54
CA ALA A 315 7.57 -33.96 -6.21
C ALA A 315 8.04 -33.85 -4.75
N LEU A 316 7.55 -34.72 -3.86
CA LEU A 316 7.95 -34.84 -2.45
C LEU A 316 9.20 -35.67 -2.23
N GLY A 317 9.71 -36.32 -3.27
CA GLY A 317 10.75 -37.34 -3.09
C GLY A 317 10.23 -38.66 -2.56
N ILE A 318 8.90 -38.91 -2.54
CA ILE A 318 8.30 -40.18 -2.18
C ILE A 318 8.37 -41.08 -3.40
N LYS A 319 8.97 -42.27 -3.23
CA LYS A 319 9.07 -43.28 -4.28
C LYS A 319 7.69 -43.81 -4.66
N GLU A 320 7.37 -43.76 -5.96
CA GLU A 320 6.12 -44.29 -6.55
C GLU A 320 6.31 -45.70 -7.10
#